data_7c7cabb06ac611f6fb90f3a6dd18fa4b
#
_entry.id   7c7cabb06ac611f6fb90f3a6dd18fa4b
#
_cell.length_a   1.000
_cell.length_b   1.000
_cell.length_c   1.000
_cell.angle_alpha   90.00
_cell.angle_beta   90.00
_cell.angle_gamma   90.00
#
_symmetry.space_group_name_H-M   'P 1'
#
loop_
_entity.id
_entity.type
_entity.pdbx_description
1 polymer ?
#
loop_
_entity_poly.entity_id
_entity_poly.type
_entity_poly.pdbx_seq_one_letter_code
_entity_poly.pdbx_strand_id
1 'polypeptide(L)'
;MIEVLKPGPVCVDVEGLSLTEHERGRLRHPMTGMVILFTRNYRDREQLRALCDEIHAVRPGILISVDHEGGRVQRFRSEFTDVPAMSEIAAHEDAEARFEAAGLVLAAELR
;
A
#
# COMPACT_ATOMS: atom_id res chain seq x y z
N MET A 1 19.89 -1.19 20.57
CA MET A 1 19.43 -0.13 19.67
C MET A 1 19.34 -0.72 18.26
N ILE A 2 18.18 -0.63 17.63
CA ILE A 2 18.00 -1.10 16.26
C ILE A 2 18.50 0.01 15.33
N GLU A 3 19.48 -0.33 14.50
CA GLU A 3 19.95 0.60 13.48
C GLU A 3 18.91 0.72 12.38
N VAL A 4 18.47 1.95 12.10
CA VAL A 4 17.54 2.20 11.00
C VAL A 4 18.36 2.32 9.72
N LEU A 5 18.22 1.31 8.85
CA LEU A 5 18.88 1.30 7.56
C LEU A 5 18.28 2.38 6.64
N LYS A 6 19.13 3.07 5.91
CA LYS A 6 18.67 3.98 4.85
C LYS A 6 17.97 3.18 3.76
N PRO A 7 16.88 3.72 3.16
CA PRO A 7 16.20 3.03 2.06
C PRO A 7 17.14 2.86 0.87
N GLY A 8 17.19 1.64 0.35
CA GLY A 8 17.87 1.35 -0.91
C GLY A 8 16.97 1.63 -2.12
N PRO A 9 17.48 1.44 -3.34
CA PRO A 9 16.77 1.78 -4.57
C PRO A 9 15.78 0.72 -5.06
N VAL A 10 15.66 -0.42 -4.38
CA VAL A 10 14.85 -1.53 -4.87
C VAL A 10 13.50 -1.58 -4.16
N CYS A 11 12.42 -1.62 -4.95
CA CYS A 11 11.08 -1.90 -4.46
C CYS A 11 10.80 -3.41 -4.61
N VAL A 12 10.41 -4.06 -3.54
CA VAL A 12 10.10 -5.49 -3.54
C VAL A 12 8.63 -5.75 -3.27
N ASP A 13 8.15 -6.91 -3.67
CA ASP A 13 6.81 -7.38 -3.35
C ASP A 13 6.89 -8.60 -2.42
N VAL A 14 5.72 -9.01 -1.91
CA VAL A 14 5.58 -10.21 -1.07
C VAL A 14 4.48 -11.10 -1.63
N GLU A 15 4.53 -12.38 -1.30
CA GLU A 15 3.69 -13.37 -1.98
C GLU A 15 2.27 -13.46 -1.42
N GLY A 16 2.12 -13.40 -0.11
CA GLY A 16 0.87 -13.78 0.54
C GLY A 16 0.33 -12.76 1.53
N LEU A 17 -0.41 -13.27 2.50
CA LEU A 17 -1.10 -12.48 3.52
C LEU A 17 -0.23 -12.18 4.73
N SER A 18 0.89 -12.86 4.85
CA SER A 18 1.90 -12.69 5.89
C SER A 18 3.28 -12.93 5.31
N LEU A 19 4.32 -12.50 6.02
CA LEU A 19 5.69 -12.65 5.53
C LEU A 19 6.22 -14.07 5.71
N THR A 20 6.98 -14.54 4.71
CA THR A 20 7.82 -15.74 4.83
C THR A 20 9.19 -15.35 5.38
N GLU A 21 9.96 -16.34 5.85
CA GLU A 21 11.34 -16.11 6.32
C GLU A 21 12.25 -15.58 5.20
N HIS A 22 12.05 -16.09 3.99
CA HIS A 22 12.80 -15.61 2.83
C HIS A 22 12.52 -14.11 2.56
N GLU A 23 11.27 -13.71 2.65
CA GLU A 23 10.86 -12.31 2.48
C GLU A 23 11.40 -11.41 3.58
N ARG A 24 11.45 -11.90 4.82
CA ARG A 24 12.09 -11.18 5.94
C ARG A 24 13.55 -10.89 5.63
N GLY A 25 14.27 -11.87 5.08
CA GLY A 25 15.66 -11.70 4.64
C GLY A 25 15.82 -10.63 3.57
N ARG A 26 14.93 -10.62 2.57
CA ARG A 26 14.94 -9.60 1.52
C ARG A 26 14.67 -8.20 2.06
N LEU A 27 13.75 -8.07 3.02
CA LEU A 27 13.45 -6.79 3.66
C LEU A 27 14.63 -6.23 4.45
N ARG A 28 15.45 -7.11 5.04
CA ARG A 28 16.65 -6.69 5.78
C ARG A 28 17.80 -6.28 4.87
N HIS A 29 17.72 -6.61 3.59
CA HIS A 29 18.80 -6.29 2.65
C HIS A 29 18.92 -4.77 2.46
N PRO A 30 20.14 -4.21 2.51
CA PRO A 30 20.34 -2.75 2.39
C PRO A 30 19.80 -2.13 1.11
N MET A 31 19.72 -2.90 0.02
CA MET A 31 19.21 -2.41 -1.26
C MET A 31 17.70 -2.26 -1.30
N THR A 32 16.96 -2.87 -0.37
CA THR A 32 15.51 -2.74 -0.28
C THR A 32 15.14 -1.38 0.30
N GLY A 33 14.23 -0.68 -0.37
CA GLY A 33 13.79 0.65 0.07
C GLY A 33 12.28 0.81 0.18
N MET A 34 11.52 -0.05 -0.46
CA MET A 34 10.07 0.04 -0.50
C MET A 34 9.46 -1.34 -0.69
N VAL A 35 8.25 -1.52 -0.21
CA VAL A 35 7.40 -2.69 -0.49
C VAL A 35 6.18 -2.21 -1.26
N ILE A 36 5.79 -2.95 -2.30
CA ILE A 36 4.52 -2.74 -2.99
C ILE A 36 3.58 -3.92 -2.73
N LEU A 37 2.35 -3.62 -2.33
CA LEU A 37 1.32 -4.62 -2.08
C LEU A 37 0.34 -4.70 -3.25
N PHE A 38 -0.23 -5.88 -3.42
CA PHE A 38 -1.21 -6.18 -4.46
C PHE A 38 -2.47 -6.82 -3.85
N THR A 39 -3.46 -7.07 -4.67
CA THR A 39 -4.72 -7.70 -4.22
C THR A 39 -4.48 -9.05 -3.52
N ARG A 40 -3.47 -9.82 -3.96
CA ARG A 40 -3.13 -11.10 -3.33
C ARG A 40 -2.65 -10.98 -1.88
N ASN A 41 -2.25 -9.78 -1.46
CA ASN A 41 -1.77 -9.51 -0.10
C ASN A 41 -2.89 -9.04 0.83
N TYR A 42 -4.13 -9.00 0.33
CA TYR A 42 -5.26 -8.43 1.05
C TYR A 42 -6.40 -9.42 1.20
N ARG A 43 -6.85 -9.64 2.42
CA ARG A 43 -8.08 -10.38 2.76
C ARG A 43 -9.10 -9.47 3.45
N ASP A 44 -8.66 -8.75 4.48
CA ASP A 44 -9.45 -7.79 5.25
C ASP A 44 -8.51 -6.75 5.88
N ARG A 45 -9.07 -5.70 6.46
CA ARG A 45 -8.25 -4.60 7.02
C ARG A 45 -7.39 -5.04 8.20
N GLU A 46 -7.91 -5.92 9.04
CA GLU A 46 -7.16 -6.43 10.19
C GLU A 46 -5.94 -7.22 9.74
N GLN A 47 -6.09 -8.10 8.77
CA GLN A 47 -4.98 -8.86 8.20
C GLN A 47 -3.97 -7.94 7.51
N LEU A 48 -4.44 -6.95 6.76
CA LEU A 48 -3.57 -6.00 6.08
C LEU A 48 -2.72 -5.20 7.09
N ARG A 49 -3.34 -4.75 8.17
CA ARG A 49 -2.63 -4.04 9.25
C ARG A 49 -1.56 -4.94 9.87
N ALA A 50 -1.91 -6.20 10.14
CA ALA A 50 -0.95 -7.17 10.67
C ALA A 50 0.23 -7.39 9.73
N LEU A 51 -0.01 -7.48 8.41
CA LEU A 51 1.06 -7.59 7.42
C LEU A 51 1.97 -6.36 7.42
N CYS A 52 1.38 -5.16 7.43
CA CYS A 52 2.16 -3.92 7.50
C CYS A 52 2.99 -3.83 8.79
N ASP A 53 2.43 -4.25 9.92
CA ASP A 53 3.14 -4.29 11.19
C ASP A 53 4.31 -5.28 11.15
N GLU A 54 4.12 -6.45 10.53
CA GLU A 54 5.21 -7.41 10.31
C GLU A 54 6.34 -6.80 9.48
N ILE A 55 5.99 -6.12 8.39
CA ILE A 55 6.97 -5.46 7.51
C ILE A 55 7.76 -4.41 8.29
N HIS A 56 7.08 -3.56 9.03
CA HIS A 56 7.73 -2.51 9.83
C HIS A 56 8.53 -3.06 11.01
N ALA A 57 8.14 -4.22 11.57
CA ALA A 57 8.93 -4.89 12.61
C ALA A 57 10.26 -5.40 12.07
N VAL A 58 10.28 -5.89 10.83
CA VAL A 58 11.51 -6.36 10.16
C VAL A 58 12.38 -5.20 9.67
N ARG A 59 11.75 -4.20 9.06
CA ARG A 59 12.44 -3.03 8.50
C ARG A 59 11.75 -1.73 8.93
N PRO A 60 12.10 -1.18 10.11
CA PRO A 60 11.51 0.09 10.57
C PRO A 60 11.69 1.22 9.57
N GLY A 61 10.61 1.97 9.33
CA GLY A 61 10.63 3.14 8.45
C GLY A 61 10.54 2.86 6.97
N ILE A 62 10.47 1.60 6.53
CA ILE A 62 10.29 1.27 5.12
C ILE A 62 8.94 1.80 4.61
N LEU A 63 8.92 2.31 3.38
CA LEU A 63 7.67 2.72 2.74
C LEU A 63 6.93 1.49 2.23
N ILE A 64 5.63 1.47 2.49
CA ILE A 64 4.71 0.46 1.94
C ILE A 64 3.79 1.18 0.96
N SER A 65 3.69 0.66 -0.24
CA SER A 65 2.92 1.25 -1.33
C SER A 65 1.90 0.30 -1.91
N VAL A 66 0.93 0.83 -2.61
CA VAL A 66 -0.10 0.07 -3.31
C VAL A 66 -0.62 0.90 -4.49
N ASP A 67 -0.98 0.23 -5.57
CA ASP A 67 -1.72 0.86 -6.67
C ASP A 67 -3.19 0.96 -6.27
N HIS A 68 -3.65 2.16 -6.00
CA HIS A 68 -5.00 2.41 -5.49
C HIS A 68 -5.55 3.69 -6.11
N GLU A 69 -5.81 3.62 -7.42
CA GLU A 69 -6.20 4.76 -8.25
C GLU A 69 -7.72 4.96 -8.33
N GLY A 70 -8.48 3.95 -7.94
CA GLY A 70 -9.90 3.87 -8.22
C GLY A 70 -10.19 3.19 -9.56
N GLY A 71 -11.47 3.02 -9.89
CA GLY A 71 -11.86 2.27 -11.07
C GLY A 71 -11.37 0.83 -11.04
N ARG A 72 -10.79 0.37 -12.13
CA ARG A 72 -10.26 -1.00 -12.22
C ARG A 72 -8.93 -1.18 -11.47
N VAL A 73 -8.22 -0.10 -11.15
CA VAL A 73 -6.93 -0.14 -10.45
C VAL A 73 -7.14 0.29 -9.00
N GLN A 74 -7.68 -0.62 -8.25
CA GLN A 74 -7.86 -0.48 -6.81
C GLN A 74 -7.67 -1.86 -6.19
N ARG A 75 -6.54 -2.08 -5.51
CA ARG A 75 -6.14 -3.42 -5.04
C ARG A 75 -6.93 -3.90 -3.84
N PHE A 76 -7.35 -2.97 -2.97
CA PHE A 76 -8.13 -3.29 -1.76
C PHE A 76 -9.56 -2.80 -1.94
N ARG A 77 -10.53 -3.70 -1.92
CA ARG A 77 -11.93 -3.36 -2.17
C ARG A 77 -12.84 -3.61 -0.98
N SER A 78 -12.86 -4.83 -0.45
CA SER A 78 -13.64 -5.14 0.74
C SER A 78 -13.18 -4.27 1.90
N GLU A 79 -14.12 -3.64 2.61
CA GLU A 79 -13.86 -2.70 3.71
C GLU A 79 -13.18 -1.38 3.29
N PHE A 80 -13.04 -1.15 1.99
CA PHE A 80 -12.55 0.12 1.43
C PHE A 80 -13.65 0.75 0.57
N THR A 81 -13.63 2.06 0.43
CA THR A 81 -14.53 2.77 -0.48
C THR A 81 -14.11 2.51 -1.93
N ASP A 82 -15.06 2.13 -2.76
CA ASP A 82 -14.83 2.06 -4.21
C ASP A 82 -14.72 3.47 -4.77
N VAL A 83 -13.53 3.82 -5.23
CA VAL A 83 -13.25 5.14 -5.81
C VAL A 83 -13.45 5.05 -7.33
N PRO A 84 -14.19 5.98 -7.95
CA PRO A 84 -14.34 6.00 -9.42
C PRO A 84 -13.00 6.20 -10.11
N ALA A 85 -12.90 5.74 -11.36
CA ALA A 85 -11.74 6.03 -12.19
C ALA A 85 -11.56 7.53 -12.33
N MET A 86 -10.32 8.01 -12.35
CA MET A 86 -10.03 9.44 -12.48
C MET A 86 -10.60 10.03 -13.75
N SER A 87 -10.64 9.26 -14.85
CA SER A 87 -11.27 9.68 -16.10
C SER A 87 -12.78 9.93 -15.97
N GLU A 88 -13.46 9.14 -15.14
CA GLU A 88 -14.90 9.34 -14.85
C GLU A 88 -15.11 10.61 -14.03
N ILE A 89 -14.27 10.85 -13.03
CA ILE A 89 -14.32 12.05 -12.21
C ILE A 89 -14.11 13.30 -13.07
N ALA A 90 -13.12 13.25 -13.98
CA ALA A 90 -12.80 14.36 -14.86
C ALA A 90 -13.96 14.77 -15.79
N ALA A 91 -14.89 13.87 -16.06
CA ALA A 91 -16.04 14.13 -16.95
C ALA A 91 -17.18 14.91 -16.24
N HIS A 92 -17.13 15.07 -14.91
CA HIS A 92 -18.15 15.82 -14.16
C HIS A 92 -17.88 17.33 -14.17
N GLU A 93 -18.94 18.13 -14.10
CA GLU A 93 -18.83 19.59 -14.01
C GLU A 93 -18.13 20.04 -12.71
N ASP A 94 -18.32 19.30 -11.63
CA ASP A 94 -17.70 19.53 -10.33
C ASP A 94 -16.47 18.64 -10.10
N ALA A 95 -15.70 18.36 -11.16
CA ALA A 95 -14.55 17.46 -11.13
C ALA A 95 -13.52 17.81 -10.05
N GLU A 96 -13.20 19.09 -9.89
CA GLU A 96 -12.23 19.55 -8.90
C GLU A 96 -12.62 19.13 -7.47
N ALA A 97 -13.87 19.37 -7.08
CA ALA A 97 -14.38 18.98 -5.77
C ALA A 97 -14.38 17.45 -5.60
N ARG A 98 -14.68 16.71 -6.67
CA ARG A 98 -14.68 15.24 -6.65
C ARG A 98 -13.27 14.66 -6.56
N PHE A 99 -12.29 15.28 -7.22
CA PHE A 99 -10.89 14.90 -7.08
C PHE A 99 -10.39 15.12 -5.64
N GLU A 100 -10.75 16.26 -5.06
CA GLU A 100 -10.39 16.54 -3.66
C GLU A 100 -11.01 15.53 -2.70
N ALA A 101 -12.29 15.20 -2.88
CA ALA A 101 -12.97 14.19 -2.09
C ALA A 101 -12.34 12.79 -2.24
N ALA A 102 -12.01 12.40 -3.48
CA ALA A 102 -11.35 11.12 -3.74
C ALA A 102 -9.97 11.06 -3.06
N GLY A 103 -9.18 12.11 -3.16
CA GLY A 103 -7.88 12.18 -2.50
C GLY A 103 -7.98 12.08 -0.99
N LEU A 104 -8.97 12.74 -0.39
CA LEU A 104 -9.22 12.66 1.05
C LEU A 104 -9.57 11.23 1.50
N VAL A 105 -10.45 10.55 0.75
CA VAL A 105 -10.84 9.16 1.04
C VAL A 105 -9.63 8.23 0.93
N LEU A 106 -8.86 8.32 -0.15
CA LEU A 106 -7.67 7.49 -0.35
C LEU A 106 -6.67 7.69 0.79
N ALA A 107 -6.38 8.94 1.14
CA ALA A 107 -5.43 9.25 2.20
C ALA A 107 -5.91 8.76 3.57
N ALA A 108 -7.20 8.92 3.86
CA ALA A 108 -7.76 8.52 5.15
C ALA A 108 -7.80 6.98 5.31
N GLU A 109 -8.13 6.25 4.24
CA GLU A 109 -8.28 4.79 4.31
C GLU A 109 -6.95 4.04 4.22
N LEU A 110 -5.96 4.60 3.55
CA LEU A 110 -4.64 3.97 3.36
C LEU A 110 -3.61 4.35 4.42
N ARG A 111 -3.96 5.19 5.33
CA ARG A 111 -3.08 5.67 6.37
C ARG A 111 -2.91 4.67 7.52
#